data_58f162e0bd4de23b39d3e7119c7ee532
#
_entry.id   58f162e0bd4de23b39d3e7119c7ee532
#
_cell.length_a   1.000
_cell.length_b   1.000
_cell.length_c   1.000
_cell.angle_alpha   90.00
_cell.angle_beta   90.00
_cell.angle_gamma   90.00
#
_symmetry.space_group_name_H-M   'P 1'
#
loop_
_entity.id
_entity.type
_entity.pdbx_description
1 polymer ?
#
loop_
_entity_poly.entity_id
_entity_poly.type
_entity_poly.pdbx_seq_one_letter_code
_entity_poly.pdbx_strand_id
1 'polypeptide(L)'
;MITLNDLRIIQTKVNLLPYKSDAENFGTPEFWARISELGSGDCDDYELEKYHRLILIGMKPSQLRLATCFVEEHRDSEGQWVPKKDRYHLVLLVDLNGITYVLDNRYPHPMEWELLPYEWHKLQIPGTQTWEWAANADRSFGE
;
A
#
# COMPACT_ATOMS: atom_id res chain seq x y z
N MET A 1 17.96 2.94 -15.39
CA MET A 1 17.83 2.20 -14.11
C MET A 1 16.95 2.96 -13.13
N ILE A 2 16.01 2.28 -12.52
CA ILE A 2 15.13 2.88 -11.54
C ILE A 2 15.88 3.04 -10.22
N THR A 3 15.78 4.22 -9.61
CA THR A 3 16.51 4.56 -8.39
C THR A 3 15.53 4.88 -7.27
N LEU A 4 16.04 4.95 -6.04
CA LEU A 4 15.23 5.38 -4.89
C LEU A 4 14.65 6.78 -5.12
N ASN A 5 15.37 7.65 -5.81
CA ASN A 5 14.86 8.98 -6.12
C ASN A 5 13.63 8.92 -7.04
N ASP A 6 13.60 7.97 -7.98
CA ASP A 6 12.43 7.77 -8.84
C ASP A 6 11.22 7.36 -8.02
N LEU A 7 11.42 6.48 -7.03
CA LEU A 7 10.34 6.09 -6.12
C LEU A 7 9.82 7.28 -5.32
N ARG A 8 10.74 8.10 -4.82
CA ARG A 8 10.39 9.28 -4.04
C ARG A 8 9.58 10.29 -4.87
N ILE A 9 10.00 10.51 -6.12
CA ILE A 9 9.31 11.44 -7.01
C ILE A 9 7.87 10.96 -7.28
N ILE A 10 7.72 9.67 -7.59
CA ILE A 10 6.40 9.10 -7.86
C ILE A 10 5.53 9.20 -6.60
N GLN A 11 6.06 8.82 -5.45
CA GLN A 11 5.31 8.88 -4.20
C GLN A 11 4.84 10.31 -3.89
N THR A 12 5.73 11.26 -4.00
CA THR A 12 5.41 12.67 -3.72
C THR A 12 4.33 13.17 -4.66
N LYS A 13 4.47 12.92 -5.96
CA LYS A 13 3.49 13.38 -6.95
C LYS A 13 2.13 12.74 -6.75
N VAL A 14 2.11 11.43 -6.53
CA VAL A 14 0.83 10.73 -6.34
C VAL A 14 0.16 11.17 -5.04
N ASN A 15 0.91 11.31 -3.96
CA ASN A 15 0.35 11.72 -2.67
C ASN A 15 -0.26 13.12 -2.71
N LEU A 16 0.12 13.95 -3.68
CA LEU A 16 -0.44 15.28 -3.86
C LEU A 16 -1.69 15.31 -4.73
N LEU A 17 -2.04 14.19 -5.37
CA LEU A 17 -3.23 14.14 -6.22
C LEU A 17 -4.48 14.18 -5.35
N PRO A 18 -5.54 14.86 -5.82
CA PRO A 18 -6.82 14.80 -5.12
C PRO A 18 -7.42 13.41 -5.23
N TYR A 19 -8.20 13.02 -4.23
CA TYR A 19 -8.89 11.74 -4.23
C TYR A 19 -9.78 11.60 -5.46
N LYS A 20 -9.74 10.41 -6.08
CA LYS A 20 -10.59 10.06 -7.23
C LYS A 20 -11.03 8.62 -7.10
N SER A 21 -12.20 8.31 -7.64
CA SER A 21 -12.63 6.93 -7.72
C SER A 21 -11.71 6.15 -8.66
N ASP A 22 -11.11 5.08 -8.18
CA ASP A 22 -10.22 4.23 -8.94
C ASP A 22 -10.92 3.57 -10.13
N ALA A 23 -12.17 3.19 -9.96
CA ALA A 23 -12.96 2.56 -11.01
C ALA A 23 -13.09 3.47 -12.23
N GLU A 24 -13.16 4.77 -12.04
CA GLU A 24 -13.25 5.74 -13.12
C GLU A 24 -11.93 5.96 -13.81
N ASN A 25 -10.83 5.80 -13.10
CA ASN A 25 -9.52 6.20 -13.59
C ASN A 25 -8.70 5.07 -14.20
N PHE A 26 -8.87 3.83 -13.75
CA PHE A 26 -7.91 2.78 -14.08
C PHE A 26 -8.52 1.52 -14.65
N GLY A 27 -9.84 1.39 -14.70
CA GLY A 27 -10.44 0.13 -15.12
C GLY A 27 -9.97 -1.01 -14.24
N THR A 28 -10.09 -0.84 -12.95
CA THR A 28 -9.51 -1.68 -11.91
C THR A 28 -9.90 -3.16 -12.07
N PRO A 29 -8.95 -4.09 -12.04
CA PRO A 29 -9.27 -5.52 -12.02
C PRO A 29 -10.12 -5.88 -10.81
N GLU A 30 -10.89 -6.95 -10.93
CA GLU A 30 -11.83 -7.37 -9.90
C GLU A 30 -11.20 -7.58 -8.52
N PHE A 31 -9.96 -8.11 -8.48
CA PHE A 31 -9.32 -8.33 -7.18
C PHE A 31 -8.96 -7.03 -6.46
N TRP A 32 -8.77 -5.94 -7.18
CA TRP A 32 -8.56 -4.62 -6.58
C TRP A 32 -9.83 -4.14 -5.87
N ALA A 33 -11.01 -4.43 -6.45
CA ALA A 33 -12.27 -4.09 -5.81
C ALA A 33 -12.43 -4.78 -4.46
N ARG A 34 -11.96 -6.02 -4.33
CA ARG A 34 -11.98 -6.73 -3.05
C ARG A 34 -11.05 -6.09 -2.03
N ILE A 35 -9.94 -5.54 -2.47
CA ILE A 35 -9.03 -4.82 -1.58
C ILE A 35 -9.71 -3.59 -1.04
N SER A 36 -10.45 -2.86 -1.88
CA SER A 36 -11.21 -1.69 -1.44
C SER A 36 -12.22 -2.04 -0.36
N GLU A 37 -12.81 -3.23 -0.42
CA GLU A 37 -13.75 -3.69 0.60
C GLU A 37 -13.06 -3.96 1.94
N LEU A 38 -11.78 -4.29 1.92
CA LEU A 38 -11.02 -4.60 3.12
C LEU A 38 -10.34 -3.39 3.73
N GLY A 39 -10.04 -2.39 2.92
CA GLY A 39 -9.28 -1.24 3.34
C GLY A 39 -10.08 0.05 3.32
N SER A 40 -9.40 1.15 3.44
CA SER A 40 -9.97 2.47 3.28
C SER A 40 -9.85 2.89 1.82
N GLY A 41 -10.91 3.44 1.25
CA GLY A 41 -10.95 3.78 -0.17
C GLY A 41 -9.84 4.71 -0.62
N ASP A 42 -9.45 5.66 0.23
CA ASP A 42 -8.45 6.66 -0.13
C ASP A 42 -7.07 6.07 -0.38
N CYS A 43 -6.61 5.16 0.46
CA CYS A 43 -5.28 4.59 0.28
C CYS A 43 -5.20 3.67 -0.92
N ASP A 44 -6.29 2.99 -1.28
CA ASP A 44 -6.33 2.13 -2.45
C ASP A 44 -6.03 2.92 -3.74
N ASP A 45 -6.66 4.07 -3.90
CA ASP A 45 -6.49 4.90 -5.09
C ASP A 45 -5.04 5.34 -5.25
N TYR A 46 -4.42 5.79 -4.18
CA TYR A 46 -3.03 6.26 -4.22
C TYR A 46 -2.06 5.12 -4.51
N GLU A 47 -2.27 3.97 -3.90
CA GLU A 47 -1.35 2.85 -4.09
C GLU A 47 -1.46 2.23 -5.47
N LEU A 48 -2.67 2.15 -6.03
CA LEU A 48 -2.87 1.68 -7.40
C LEU A 48 -2.25 2.63 -8.42
N GLU A 49 -2.34 3.93 -8.20
CA GLU A 49 -1.72 4.91 -9.07
C GLU A 49 -0.19 4.78 -9.04
N LYS A 50 0.40 4.60 -7.87
CA LYS A 50 1.84 4.39 -7.74
C LYS A 50 2.27 3.13 -8.47
N TYR A 51 1.53 2.04 -8.29
CA TYR A 51 1.80 0.78 -8.97
C TYR A 51 1.82 0.99 -10.48
N HIS A 52 0.79 1.62 -11.01
CA HIS A 52 0.65 1.87 -12.43
C HIS A 52 1.83 2.69 -12.98
N ARG A 53 2.20 3.76 -12.29
CA ARG A 53 3.31 4.62 -12.72
C ARG A 53 4.66 3.90 -12.70
N LEU A 54 4.88 3.04 -11.71
CA LEU A 54 6.12 2.25 -11.63
C LEU A 54 6.22 1.25 -12.78
N ILE A 55 5.12 0.60 -13.15
CA ILE A 55 5.10 -0.27 -14.31
C ILE A 55 5.43 0.52 -15.58
N LEU A 56 4.87 1.71 -15.72
CA LEU A 56 5.11 2.54 -16.91
C LEU A 56 6.57 2.94 -17.08
N ILE A 57 7.32 3.12 -16.01
CA ILE A 57 8.73 3.47 -16.11
C ILE A 57 9.64 2.24 -16.17
N GLY A 58 9.07 1.04 -16.23
CA GLY A 58 9.82 -0.18 -16.48
C GLY A 58 10.03 -1.10 -15.29
N MET A 59 9.40 -0.84 -14.15
CA MET A 59 9.50 -1.75 -13.02
C MET A 59 8.73 -3.03 -13.31
N LYS A 60 9.27 -4.15 -12.87
CA LYS A 60 8.65 -5.46 -13.14
C LYS A 60 7.59 -5.78 -12.08
N PRO A 61 6.48 -6.43 -12.47
CA PRO A 61 5.48 -6.88 -11.48
C PRO A 61 6.08 -7.72 -10.36
N SER A 62 7.15 -8.48 -10.64
CA SER A 62 7.82 -9.28 -9.62
C SER A 62 8.50 -8.45 -8.52
N GLN A 63 8.67 -7.17 -8.74
CA GLN A 63 9.29 -6.24 -7.77
C GLN A 63 8.25 -5.46 -6.98
N LEU A 64 6.98 -5.64 -7.29
CA LEU A 64 5.90 -4.84 -6.72
C LEU A 64 4.86 -5.74 -6.09
N ARG A 65 4.36 -5.37 -4.92
CA ARG A 65 3.19 -6.02 -4.33
C ARG A 65 2.46 -5.07 -3.41
N LEU A 66 1.16 -5.20 -3.39
CA LEU A 66 0.35 -4.52 -2.40
C LEU A 66 0.39 -5.30 -1.10
N ALA A 67 0.23 -4.59 0.00
CA ALA A 67 0.21 -5.22 1.32
C ALA A 67 -0.81 -4.50 2.18
N THR A 68 -1.50 -5.28 3.01
CA THR A 68 -2.37 -4.71 4.03
C THR A 68 -1.69 -4.83 5.39
N CYS A 69 -1.98 -3.88 6.25
CA CYS A 69 -1.38 -3.81 7.57
C CYS A 69 -2.31 -3.08 8.52
N PHE A 70 -1.98 -3.14 9.79
CA PHE A 70 -2.58 -2.25 10.80
C PHE A 70 -1.52 -1.23 11.17
N VAL A 71 -1.86 0.05 11.06
CA VAL A 71 -0.94 1.10 11.49
C VAL A 71 -0.87 1.13 13.02
N GLU A 72 0.13 1.81 13.54
CA GLU A 72 0.35 1.91 14.97
C GLU A 72 -0.85 2.52 15.72
N GLU A 73 -0.98 2.17 16.97
CA GLU A 73 -2.01 2.74 17.83
C GLU A 73 -1.86 4.26 17.88
N HIS A 74 -2.96 4.97 17.72
CA HIS A 74 -2.98 6.42 17.76
C HIS A 74 -4.35 6.93 18.18
N ARG A 75 -4.41 8.22 18.51
CA ARG A 75 -5.67 8.88 18.86
C ARG A 75 -6.19 9.66 17.68
N ASP A 76 -7.52 9.71 17.58
CA ASP A 76 -8.17 10.52 16.56
C ASP A 76 -8.22 12.00 16.99
N SER A 77 -8.88 12.85 16.19
CA SER A 77 -9.00 14.27 16.46
C SER A 77 -9.76 14.60 17.75
N GLU A 78 -10.55 13.65 18.25
CA GLU A 78 -11.32 13.80 19.48
C GLU A 78 -10.61 13.22 20.70
N GLY A 79 -9.38 12.74 20.53
CA GLY A 79 -8.59 12.17 21.60
C GLY A 79 -8.92 10.72 21.94
N GLN A 80 -9.73 10.07 21.13
CA GLN A 80 -10.11 8.67 21.34
C GLN A 80 -9.12 7.74 20.67
N TRP A 81 -8.84 6.59 21.28
CA TRP A 81 -8.02 5.57 20.65
C TRP A 81 -8.74 4.99 19.46
N VAL A 82 -8.04 4.95 18.32
CA VAL A 82 -8.60 4.36 17.10
C VAL A 82 -8.60 2.84 17.25
N PRO A 83 -9.76 2.18 17.12
CA PRO A 83 -9.82 0.72 17.24
C PRO A 83 -9.06 0.04 16.11
N LYS A 84 -8.59 -1.18 16.35
CA LYS A 84 -7.76 -1.91 15.40
C LYS A 84 -8.38 -2.01 14.02
N LYS A 85 -9.68 -2.28 13.93
CA LYS A 85 -10.38 -2.41 12.64
C LYS A 85 -10.28 -1.14 11.80
N ASP A 86 -10.18 0.03 12.43
CA ASP A 86 -10.10 1.32 11.74
C ASP A 86 -8.66 1.74 11.46
N ARG A 87 -7.67 0.94 11.89
CA ARG A 87 -6.27 1.15 11.59
C ARG A 87 -5.79 0.30 10.40
N TYR A 88 -6.72 -0.40 9.75
CA TYR A 88 -6.40 -1.22 8.58
C TYR A 88 -6.02 -0.31 7.42
N HIS A 89 -4.96 -0.70 6.71
CA HIS A 89 -4.32 0.20 5.75
C HIS A 89 -3.68 -0.61 4.61
N LEU A 90 -3.68 -0.03 3.43
CA LEU A 90 -3.07 -0.62 2.25
C LEU A 90 -1.86 0.21 1.83
N VAL A 91 -0.76 -0.46 1.54
CA VAL A 91 0.46 0.17 1.06
C VAL A 91 1.03 -0.61 -0.13
N LEU A 92 1.95 0.02 -0.86
CA LEU A 92 2.69 -0.62 -1.93
C LEU A 92 4.10 -0.92 -1.44
N LEU A 93 4.51 -2.17 -1.61
CA LEU A 93 5.89 -2.60 -1.33
C LEU A 93 6.65 -2.68 -2.64
N VAL A 94 7.86 -2.16 -2.63
CA VAL A 94 8.74 -2.12 -3.80
C VAL A 94 10.09 -2.72 -3.43
N ASP A 95 10.48 -3.78 -4.14
CA ASP A 95 11.80 -4.36 -3.96
C ASP A 95 12.78 -3.68 -4.92
N LEU A 96 13.77 -3.03 -4.36
CA LEU A 96 14.77 -2.31 -5.12
C LEU A 96 16.14 -2.58 -4.51
N ASN A 97 17.04 -3.17 -5.30
CA ASN A 97 18.42 -3.45 -4.86
C ASN A 97 18.50 -4.25 -3.55
N GLY A 98 17.59 -5.20 -3.37
CA GLY A 98 17.59 -6.05 -2.18
C GLY A 98 16.94 -5.46 -0.95
N ILE A 99 16.39 -4.27 -1.06
CA ILE A 99 15.68 -3.60 0.04
C ILE A 99 14.21 -3.45 -0.33
N THR A 100 13.33 -3.73 0.63
CA THR A 100 11.89 -3.54 0.45
C THR A 100 11.51 -2.17 1.00
N TYR A 101 11.00 -1.32 0.14
CA TYR A 101 10.51 0.01 0.51
C TYR A 101 8.99 0.02 0.55
N VAL A 102 8.46 0.82 1.47
CA VAL A 102 7.02 1.07 1.58
C VAL A 102 6.73 2.44 0.99
N LEU A 103 5.86 2.48 -0.01
CA LEU A 103 5.34 3.72 -0.56
C LEU A 103 3.94 3.90 0.01
N ASP A 104 3.81 4.87 0.89
CA ASP A 104 2.61 5.06 1.71
C ASP A 104 2.13 6.50 1.60
N ASN A 105 0.83 6.71 1.55
CA ASN A 105 0.27 8.06 1.52
C ASN A 105 0.41 8.78 2.87
N ARG A 106 0.83 8.09 3.93
CA ARG A 106 1.09 8.68 5.24
C ARG A 106 2.47 9.33 5.35
N TYR A 107 3.38 9.04 4.42
CA TYR A 107 4.76 9.53 4.48
C TYR A 107 5.14 10.21 3.17
N PRO A 108 5.99 11.26 3.22
CA PRO A 108 6.38 11.99 2.02
C PRO A 108 7.44 11.28 1.17
N HIS A 109 8.11 10.26 1.71
CA HIS A 109 9.13 9.52 0.95
C HIS A 109 9.10 8.04 1.29
N PRO A 110 9.71 7.19 0.42
CA PRO A 110 9.77 5.76 0.67
C PRO A 110 10.46 5.46 1.99
N MET A 111 9.90 4.50 2.72
CA MET A 111 10.46 4.05 4.00
C MET A 111 10.85 2.59 3.86
N GLU A 112 11.97 2.18 4.45
CA GLU A 112 12.28 0.76 4.52
C GLU A 112 11.26 0.07 5.40
N TRP A 113 10.73 -1.05 4.95
CA TRP A 113 9.57 -1.64 5.61
C TRP A 113 9.83 -2.09 7.04
N GLU A 114 11.09 -2.44 7.36
CA GLU A 114 11.46 -2.87 8.70
C GLU A 114 11.46 -1.72 9.71
N LEU A 115 11.47 -0.48 9.23
CA LEU A 115 11.51 0.70 10.09
C LEU A 115 10.11 1.18 10.48
N LEU A 116 9.06 0.65 9.86
CA LEU A 116 7.70 1.08 10.13
C LEU A 116 7.07 0.24 11.25
N PRO A 117 6.35 0.88 12.19
CA PRO A 117 5.69 0.18 13.27
C PRO A 117 4.35 -0.41 12.85
N TYR A 118 4.32 -1.07 11.70
CA TYR A 118 3.10 -1.65 11.15
C TYR A 118 3.00 -3.13 11.50
N GLU A 119 1.78 -3.55 11.79
CA GLU A 119 1.49 -4.96 11.94
C GLU A 119 1.02 -5.48 10.57
N TRP A 120 1.88 -6.23 9.89
CA TRP A 120 1.59 -6.72 8.55
C TRP A 120 0.52 -7.80 8.60
N HIS A 121 -0.37 -7.80 7.62
CA HIS A 121 -1.53 -8.67 7.61
C HIS A 121 -1.54 -9.59 6.39
N LYS A 122 -1.81 -9.07 5.20
CA LYS A 122 -1.78 -9.85 3.96
C LYS A 122 -0.81 -9.23 2.97
N LEU A 123 -0.09 -10.08 2.25
CA LEU A 123 0.87 -9.67 1.24
C LEU A 123 0.46 -10.27 -0.09
N GLN A 124 0.37 -9.45 -1.13
CA GLN A 124 0.16 -9.95 -2.49
C GLN A 124 1.38 -10.76 -2.90
N ILE A 125 1.14 -11.91 -3.54
CA ILE A 125 2.24 -12.65 -4.15
C ILE A 125 2.60 -11.90 -5.43
N PRO A 126 3.86 -11.42 -5.57
CA PRO A 126 4.23 -10.51 -6.66
C PRO A 126 3.85 -11.04 -8.03
N GLY A 127 3.28 -10.17 -8.86
CA GLY A 127 2.88 -10.52 -10.22
C GLY A 127 1.62 -11.37 -10.32
N THR A 128 0.91 -11.60 -9.24
CA THR A 128 -0.31 -12.44 -9.23
C THR A 128 -1.47 -11.68 -8.60
N GLN A 129 -2.65 -12.30 -8.67
CA GLN A 129 -3.85 -11.80 -8.00
C GLN A 129 -4.14 -12.57 -6.71
N THR A 130 -3.14 -13.27 -6.18
CA THR A 130 -3.29 -14.07 -4.97
C THR A 130 -2.56 -13.41 -3.81
N TRP A 131 -3.01 -13.75 -2.60
CA TRP A 131 -2.50 -13.17 -1.36
C TRP A 131 -2.06 -14.25 -0.41
N GLU A 132 -1.09 -13.93 0.44
CA GLU A 132 -0.64 -14.79 1.51
C GLU A 132 -0.68 -14.04 2.83
N TRP A 133 -0.78 -14.77 3.92
CA TRP A 133 -0.72 -14.17 5.25
C TRP A 133 0.71 -13.76 5.56
N ALA A 134 0.88 -12.59 6.17
CA ALA A 134 2.16 -12.20 6.74
C ALA A 134 2.47 -13.11 7.94
N ALA A 135 3.75 -13.25 8.25
CA ALA A 135 4.16 -13.97 9.45
C ALA A 135 3.53 -13.31 10.68
N ASN A 136 2.96 -14.13 11.56
CA ASN A 136 2.30 -13.68 12.79
C ASN A 136 1.08 -12.79 12.57
N ALA A 137 0.46 -12.85 11.38
CA ALA A 137 -0.72 -12.06 11.09
C ALA A 137 -1.89 -12.45 11.98
N ASP A 138 -2.68 -11.45 12.37
CA ASP A 138 -3.93 -11.67 13.11
C ASP A 138 -5.01 -12.09 12.14
N ARG A 139 -5.23 -13.39 11.99
CA ARG A 139 -6.17 -13.94 11.03
C ARG A 139 -7.64 -13.78 11.41
N SER A 140 -7.92 -13.17 12.55
CA SER A 140 -9.30 -12.87 12.93
C SER A 140 -9.90 -11.70 12.13
N PHE A 141 -9.06 -10.97 11.39
CA PHE A 141 -9.48 -9.87 10.52
C PHE A 141 -9.35 -10.25 9.05
N GLY A 142 -10.25 -9.72 8.22
CA GLY A 142 -10.09 -9.74 6.77
C GLY A 142 -10.20 -11.08 6.08
N GLU A 143 -10.98 -11.98 6.60
CA GLU A 143 -11.20 -13.27 5.95
C GLU A 143 -12.26 -13.21 4.86
#